data_4aedbffa99d5f012c70cc4ad3a8aedb4
#
_entry.id   4aedbffa99d5f012c70cc4ad3a8aedb4
#
_cell.length_a   1.000
_cell.length_b   1.000
_cell.length_c   1.000
_cell.angle_alpha   90.00
_cell.angle_beta   90.00
_cell.angle_gamma   90.00
#
_symmetry.space_group_name_H-M   'P 1'
#
loop_
_entity.id
_entity.type
_entity.pdbx_description
1 polymer ?
#
loop_
_entity_poly.entity_id
_entity_poly.type
_entity_poly.pdbx_seq_one_letter_code
_entity_poly.pdbx_strand_id
1 'polypeptide(L)'
;MVEHSLGKGEVTSSNLVKGLSNDGAGTAPQAGWGLRWCPLSLRCLIVEDQVMFLQLLCKMLQAIQGLEVVGIATSCREGLEACRLHRPDALILDLALPDGEGLIVARFLRLLQPQAKVVVLSAQASSFVCPEDLELMLVGVVDKTSTYETLQSVIEEALLEAHAEGPGSLQEVEGLTPRQREIFGLIGRGMANKAIAHSTGLSIATVETHRKAIARRLQCSGAELVRRAALHLGQMP
;
A
#
# COMPACT_ATOMS: atom_id res chain seq x y z
N MET A 1 -28.93 6.05 51.10
CA MET A 1 -28.34 4.96 50.31
C MET A 1 -28.63 5.26 48.85
N VAL A 2 -27.71 5.92 48.15
CA VAL A 2 -27.85 6.31 46.76
C VAL A 2 -26.75 5.62 46.00
N GLU A 3 -27.10 4.59 45.20
CA GLU A 3 -26.19 3.88 44.30
C GLU A 3 -25.91 4.73 43.09
N HIS A 4 -24.65 5.13 42.93
CA HIS A 4 -24.15 5.69 41.67
C HIS A 4 -23.82 4.54 40.73
N SER A 5 -24.68 4.30 39.76
CA SER A 5 -24.40 3.47 38.58
C SER A 5 -23.46 4.24 37.64
N LEU A 6 -22.18 3.90 37.63
CA LEU A 6 -21.22 4.32 36.64
C LEU A 6 -21.43 3.47 35.37
N GLY A 7 -22.11 4.03 34.39
CA GLY A 7 -22.22 3.44 33.07
C GLY A 7 -20.83 3.38 32.40
N LYS A 8 -20.28 2.18 32.29
CA LYS A 8 -19.14 1.91 31.41
C LYS A 8 -19.62 2.03 29.97
N GLY A 9 -19.33 3.17 29.35
CA GLY A 9 -19.47 3.32 27.90
C GLY A 9 -18.43 2.44 27.21
N GLU A 10 -18.84 1.34 26.63
CA GLU A 10 -18.00 0.55 25.73
C GLU A 10 -17.68 1.41 24.50
N VAL A 11 -16.41 1.81 24.39
CA VAL A 11 -15.90 2.48 23.19
C VAL A 11 -15.67 1.39 22.14
N THR A 12 -16.65 1.19 21.27
CA THR A 12 -16.52 0.26 20.13
C THR A 12 -15.65 0.88 19.05
N SER A 13 -14.89 0.05 18.33
CA SER A 13 -14.03 0.46 17.19
C SER A 13 -14.74 1.34 16.16
N SER A 14 -16.05 1.15 16.00
CA SER A 14 -16.91 1.96 15.11
C SER A 14 -17.05 3.43 15.51
N ASN A 15 -16.89 3.76 16.78
CA ASN A 15 -16.96 5.15 17.25
C ASN A 15 -15.63 5.90 17.08
N LEU A 16 -14.50 5.19 17.07
CA LEU A 16 -13.20 5.79 16.79
C LEU A 16 -13.07 6.25 15.33
N VAL A 17 -13.61 5.46 14.38
CA VAL A 17 -13.59 5.80 12.95
C VAL A 17 -14.46 7.02 12.65
N LYS A 18 -15.61 7.17 13.32
CA LYS A 18 -16.51 8.34 13.12
C LYS A 18 -15.90 9.66 13.59
N GLY A 19 -15.00 9.65 14.56
CA GLY A 19 -14.27 10.84 15.02
C GLY A 19 -13.15 11.30 14.09
N LEU A 20 -12.75 10.48 13.12
CA LEU A 20 -11.67 10.73 12.15
C LEU A 20 -12.20 11.15 10.77
N SER A 21 -13.51 11.06 10.53
CA SER A 21 -14.13 11.55 9.30
C SER A 21 -14.20 13.08 9.35
N ASN A 22 -13.46 13.72 8.46
CA ASN A 22 -13.46 15.18 8.31
C ASN A 22 -14.79 15.57 7.61
N ASP A 23 -15.80 16.01 8.38
CA ASP A 23 -17.08 16.53 7.87
C ASP A 23 -16.91 17.90 7.20
N GLY A 24 -16.17 17.89 6.09
CA GLY A 24 -16.14 18.99 5.14
C GLY A 24 -17.24 18.81 4.10
N ALA A 25 -18.45 19.28 4.39
CA ALA A 25 -19.55 19.32 3.44
C ALA A 25 -19.23 20.27 2.27
N GLY A 26 -18.61 19.75 1.23
CA GLY A 26 -18.48 20.36 -0.08
C GLY A 26 -19.49 19.71 -1.04
N THR A 27 -20.44 20.51 -1.51
CA THR A 27 -21.51 20.19 -2.47
C THR A 27 -21.01 19.35 -3.64
N ALA A 28 -21.69 18.20 -3.86
CA ALA A 28 -21.47 17.32 -4.98
C ALA A 28 -21.96 17.97 -6.30
N PRO A 29 -21.17 17.99 -7.37
CA PRO A 29 -21.68 18.19 -8.73
C PRO A 29 -22.15 16.86 -9.31
N GLN A 30 -23.32 16.91 -9.95
CA GLN A 30 -24.01 15.78 -10.55
C GLN A 30 -23.31 15.24 -11.81
N ALA A 31 -23.37 13.92 -11.92
CA ALA A 31 -23.42 13.09 -13.14
C ALA A 31 -22.54 13.49 -14.34
N GLY A 32 -21.42 12.79 -14.47
CA GLY A 32 -20.72 12.56 -15.71
C GLY A 32 -19.97 11.24 -15.57
N TRP A 33 -20.13 10.35 -16.53
CA TRP A 33 -19.41 9.08 -16.65
C TRP A 33 -17.90 9.36 -16.80
N GLY A 34 -17.25 9.73 -15.71
CA GLY A 34 -15.82 9.94 -15.61
C GLY A 34 -15.27 8.87 -14.68
N LEU A 35 -14.40 8.01 -15.20
CA LEU A 35 -13.49 7.18 -14.42
C LEU A 35 -12.90 8.05 -13.32
N ARG A 36 -13.24 7.71 -12.09
CA ARG A 36 -12.79 8.40 -10.88
C ARG A 36 -11.29 8.15 -10.74
N TRP A 37 -10.49 9.03 -11.28
CA TRP A 37 -9.05 9.12 -11.03
C TRP A 37 -8.85 9.54 -9.57
N CYS A 38 -8.90 8.58 -8.68
CA CYS A 38 -8.29 8.75 -7.37
C CYS A 38 -6.79 8.52 -7.60
N PRO A 39 -5.89 9.44 -7.23
CA PRO A 39 -4.49 9.07 -7.11
C PRO A 39 -4.48 7.81 -6.25
N LEU A 40 -3.80 6.75 -6.71
CA LEU A 40 -3.75 5.46 -6.03
C LEU A 40 -3.30 5.70 -4.59
N SER A 41 -4.26 5.84 -3.68
CA SER A 41 -3.96 5.92 -2.25
C SER A 41 -3.75 4.51 -1.75
N LEU A 42 -2.62 4.29 -1.08
CA LEU A 42 -2.31 3.04 -0.41
C LEU A 42 -3.32 2.84 0.72
N ARG A 43 -4.14 1.81 0.62
CA ARG A 43 -5.20 1.51 1.58
C ARG A 43 -4.62 0.73 2.76
N CYS A 44 -4.50 1.39 3.90
CA CYS A 44 -3.85 0.87 5.09
C CYS A 44 -4.87 0.43 6.15
N LEU A 45 -4.69 -0.79 6.68
CA LEU A 45 -5.38 -1.29 7.86
C LEU A 45 -4.43 -1.24 9.05
N ILE A 46 -4.92 -0.79 10.21
CA ILE A 46 -4.17 -0.80 11.47
C ILE A 46 -4.80 -1.83 12.40
N VAL A 47 -3.98 -2.71 12.98
CA VAL A 47 -4.39 -3.69 13.99
C VAL A 47 -3.53 -3.50 15.23
N GLU A 48 -4.12 -2.88 16.27
CA GLU A 48 -3.42 -2.45 17.49
C GLU A 48 -4.42 -2.33 18.63
N ASP A 49 -4.20 -2.99 19.75
CA ASP A 49 -5.12 -3.00 20.92
C ASP A 49 -4.97 -1.79 21.83
N GLN A 50 -3.79 -1.18 21.86
CA GLN A 50 -3.53 -0.03 22.73
C GLN A 50 -4.09 1.25 22.13
N VAL A 51 -5.21 1.73 22.65
CA VAL A 51 -5.95 2.89 22.15
C VAL A 51 -5.08 4.15 21.97
N MET A 52 -4.19 4.43 22.92
CA MET A 52 -3.29 5.59 22.82
C MET A 52 -2.32 5.47 21.64
N PHE A 53 -1.74 4.29 21.46
CA PHE A 53 -0.81 4.04 20.38
C PHE A 53 -1.52 4.03 19.02
N LEU A 54 -2.71 3.45 18.97
CA LEU A 54 -3.59 3.49 17.80
C LEU A 54 -3.91 4.93 17.37
N GLN A 55 -4.26 5.82 18.30
CA GLN A 55 -4.52 7.24 18.01
C GLN A 55 -3.27 7.95 17.49
N LEU A 56 -2.10 7.64 18.02
CA LEU A 56 -0.82 8.16 17.54
C LEU A 56 -0.58 7.74 16.08
N LEU A 57 -0.71 6.44 15.78
CA LEU A 57 -0.56 5.89 14.44
C LEU A 57 -1.53 6.55 13.44
N CYS A 58 -2.80 6.67 13.81
CA CYS A 58 -3.79 7.32 12.94
C CYS A 58 -3.39 8.77 12.59
N LYS A 59 -2.89 9.54 13.55
CA LYS A 59 -2.43 10.91 13.31
C LYS A 59 -1.20 10.95 12.41
N MET A 60 -0.25 10.04 12.62
CA MET A 60 0.95 9.94 11.79
C MET A 60 0.61 9.61 10.34
N LEU A 61 -0.22 8.59 10.14
CA LEU A 61 -0.57 8.10 8.81
C LEU A 61 -1.42 9.11 8.02
N GLN A 62 -2.25 9.91 8.69
CA GLN A 62 -3.00 11.00 8.05
C GLN A 62 -2.11 12.10 7.47
N ALA A 63 -0.89 12.26 7.97
CA ALA A 63 0.08 13.22 7.44
C ALA A 63 0.79 12.72 6.19
N ILE A 64 0.73 11.42 5.89
CA ILE A 64 1.39 10.79 4.74
C ILE A 64 0.51 10.95 3.49
N GLN A 65 1.00 11.68 2.49
CA GLN A 65 0.27 11.85 1.23
C GLN A 65 0.17 10.51 0.48
N GLY A 66 -1.01 10.25 -0.07
CA GLY A 66 -1.24 9.02 -0.83
C GLY A 66 -1.51 7.79 0.03
N LEU A 67 -1.73 7.94 1.34
CA LEU A 67 -2.11 6.87 2.24
C LEU A 67 -3.50 7.12 2.82
N GLU A 68 -4.35 6.10 2.82
CA GLU A 68 -5.71 6.11 3.37
C GLU A 68 -5.86 5.02 4.44
N VAL A 69 -6.19 5.37 5.66
CA VAL A 69 -6.54 4.41 6.70
C VAL A 69 -7.97 3.93 6.44
N VAL A 70 -8.11 2.72 5.91
CA VAL A 70 -9.41 2.13 5.53
C VAL A 70 -10.12 1.40 6.66
N GLY A 71 -9.40 1.12 7.74
CA GLY A 71 -9.95 0.46 8.92
C GLY A 71 -8.97 0.39 10.06
N ILE A 72 -9.52 0.17 11.24
CA ILE A 72 -8.79 -0.09 12.49
C ILE A 72 -9.41 -1.30 13.18
N ALA A 73 -8.59 -2.09 13.84
CA ALA A 73 -8.99 -3.25 14.60
C ALA A 73 -8.17 -3.33 15.89
N THR A 74 -8.77 -3.88 16.95
CA THR A 74 -8.14 -3.99 18.27
C THR A 74 -7.91 -5.43 18.72
N SER A 75 -8.18 -6.39 17.82
CA SER A 75 -8.03 -7.82 18.04
C SER A 75 -7.74 -8.57 16.75
N CYS A 76 -7.21 -9.80 16.83
CA CYS A 76 -7.04 -10.67 15.69
C CYS A 76 -8.37 -10.88 14.94
N ARG A 77 -9.45 -11.15 15.66
CA ARG A 77 -10.78 -11.38 15.08
C ARG A 77 -11.25 -10.19 14.27
N GLU A 78 -11.18 -8.99 14.83
CA GLU A 78 -11.55 -7.76 14.10
C GLU A 78 -10.62 -7.51 12.91
N GLY A 79 -9.31 -7.78 13.05
CA GLY A 79 -8.32 -7.68 12.00
C GLY A 79 -8.62 -8.59 10.80
N LEU A 80 -9.01 -9.85 11.05
CA LEU A 80 -9.41 -10.80 10.02
C LEU A 80 -10.66 -10.33 9.26
N GLU A 81 -11.66 -9.83 10.00
CA GLU A 81 -12.89 -9.28 9.40
C GLU A 81 -12.60 -8.04 8.57
N ALA A 82 -11.79 -7.11 9.09
CA ALA A 82 -11.38 -5.91 8.38
C ALA A 82 -10.55 -6.21 7.12
N CYS A 83 -9.65 -7.19 7.15
CA CYS A 83 -8.93 -7.65 5.97
C CYS A 83 -9.88 -8.15 4.87
N ARG A 84 -10.92 -8.91 5.26
CA ARG A 84 -11.91 -9.44 4.32
C ARG A 84 -12.78 -8.35 3.70
N LEU A 85 -13.18 -7.36 4.51
CA LEU A 85 -14.04 -6.25 4.10
C LEU A 85 -13.30 -5.24 3.23
N HIS A 86 -12.12 -4.82 3.67
CA HIS A 86 -11.41 -3.70 3.07
C HIS A 86 -10.35 -4.14 2.05
N ARG A 87 -9.85 -5.39 2.12
CA ARG A 87 -8.73 -5.86 1.27
C ARG A 87 -7.62 -4.83 1.18
N PRO A 88 -6.96 -4.49 2.29
CA PRO A 88 -5.97 -3.42 2.34
C PRO A 88 -4.72 -3.77 1.55
N ASP A 89 -4.06 -2.73 1.02
CA ASP A 89 -2.77 -2.86 0.32
C ASP A 89 -1.60 -2.85 1.31
N ALA A 90 -1.82 -2.28 2.49
CA ALA A 90 -0.86 -2.24 3.59
C ALA A 90 -1.53 -2.60 4.93
N LEU A 91 -0.77 -3.27 5.79
CA LEU A 91 -1.18 -3.65 7.13
C LEU A 91 -0.12 -3.19 8.14
N ILE A 92 -0.51 -2.38 9.11
CA ILE A 92 0.29 -2.10 10.30
C ILE A 92 -0.24 -2.98 11.43
N LEU A 93 0.60 -3.84 11.98
CA LEU A 93 0.19 -4.97 12.78
C LEU A 93 0.97 -5.07 14.10
N ASP A 94 0.26 -5.01 15.21
CA ASP A 94 0.80 -5.45 16.50
C ASP A 94 0.87 -6.98 16.57
N LEU A 95 1.98 -7.48 17.10
CA LEU A 95 2.18 -8.92 17.31
C LEU A 95 1.40 -9.45 18.52
N ALA A 96 1.26 -8.64 19.57
CA ALA A 96 0.68 -9.04 20.85
C ALA A 96 -0.75 -8.51 20.98
N LEU A 97 -1.71 -9.24 20.43
CA LEU A 97 -3.12 -8.91 20.53
C LEU A 97 -3.84 -9.71 21.63
N PRO A 98 -4.93 -9.19 22.21
CA PRO A 98 -5.58 -9.80 23.37
C PRO A 98 -6.17 -11.20 23.11
N ASP A 99 -6.46 -11.53 21.86
CA ASP A 99 -7.10 -12.77 21.43
C ASP A 99 -6.18 -13.70 20.63
N GLY A 100 -4.88 -13.35 20.48
CA GLY A 100 -3.92 -14.22 19.84
C GLY A 100 -2.70 -13.52 19.26
N GLU A 101 -1.95 -14.28 18.45
CA GLU A 101 -0.76 -13.78 17.76
C GLU A 101 -1.16 -13.00 16.49
N GLY A 102 -0.75 -11.74 16.40
CA GLY A 102 -1.08 -10.86 15.27
C GLY A 102 -0.70 -11.41 13.90
N LEU A 103 0.37 -12.21 13.79
CA LEU A 103 0.80 -12.81 12.51
C LEU A 103 -0.28 -13.64 11.80
N ILE A 104 -1.29 -14.11 12.52
CA ILE A 104 -2.46 -14.79 11.93
C ILE A 104 -3.18 -13.86 10.96
N VAL A 105 -3.29 -12.56 11.29
CA VAL A 105 -3.93 -11.55 10.42
C VAL A 105 -3.11 -11.34 9.16
N ALA A 106 -1.78 -11.26 9.27
CA ALA A 106 -0.89 -11.12 8.12
C ALA A 106 -0.97 -12.34 7.18
N ARG A 107 -0.97 -13.56 7.73
CA ARG A 107 -1.15 -14.79 6.96
C ARG A 107 -2.49 -14.84 6.22
N PHE A 108 -3.55 -14.40 6.89
CA PHE A 108 -4.86 -14.32 6.25
C PHE A 108 -4.89 -13.26 5.13
N LEU A 109 -4.29 -12.09 5.37
CA LEU A 109 -4.19 -11.05 4.33
C LEU A 109 -3.42 -11.57 3.12
N ARG A 110 -2.34 -12.34 3.30
CA ARG A 110 -1.59 -12.96 2.21
C ARG A 110 -2.47 -13.82 1.29
N LEU A 111 -3.43 -14.54 1.84
CA LEU A 111 -4.36 -15.34 1.03
C LEU A 111 -5.31 -14.48 0.19
N LEU A 112 -5.66 -13.29 0.68
CA LEU A 112 -6.58 -12.37 0.00
C LEU A 112 -5.87 -11.42 -0.95
N GLN A 113 -4.69 -10.95 -0.55
CA GLN A 113 -3.87 -9.91 -1.19
C GLN A 113 -2.39 -10.27 -1.08
N PRO A 114 -1.86 -11.16 -1.94
CA PRO A 114 -0.45 -11.62 -1.84
C PRO A 114 0.58 -10.50 -2.02
N GLN A 115 0.18 -9.38 -2.62
CA GLN A 115 1.05 -8.22 -2.86
C GLN A 115 0.97 -7.18 -1.74
N ALA A 116 0.06 -7.36 -0.77
CA ALA A 116 -0.06 -6.44 0.35
C ALA A 116 1.23 -6.41 1.17
N LYS A 117 1.54 -5.26 1.73
CA LYS A 117 2.75 -5.04 2.53
C LYS A 117 2.40 -4.97 4.02
N VAL A 118 3.29 -5.49 4.85
CA VAL A 118 3.08 -5.59 6.30
C VAL A 118 4.19 -4.86 7.03
N VAL A 119 3.83 -3.94 7.90
CA VAL A 119 4.72 -3.34 8.91
C VAL A 119 4.34 -3.94 10.25
N VAL A 120 5.29 -4.58 10.90
CA VAL A 120 5.10 -5.17 12.22
C VAL A 120 5.48 -4.17 13.30
N LEU A 121 4.61 -4.02 14.29
CA LEU A 121 4.87 -3.29 15.53
C LEU A 121 5.20 -4.28 16.65
N SER A 122 6.30 -4.06 17.36
CA SER A 122 6.70 -4.94 18.44
C SER A 122 7.37 -4.17 19.55
N ALA A 123 7.11 -4.51 20.80
CA ALA A 123 7.87 -4.02 21.95
C ALA A 123 9.27 -4.65 22.02
N GLN A 124 9.56 -5.67 21.22
CA GLN A 124 10.83 -6.38 21.15
C GLN A 124 11.25 -6.60 19.69
N ALA A 125 11.29 -5.51 18.91
CA ALA A 125 11.59 -5.58 17.48
C ALA A 125 12.93 -6.25 17.15
N SER A 126 13.94 -6.08 18.02
CA SER A 126 15.28 -6.67 17.85
C SER A 126 15.31 -8.21 17.96
N SER A 127 14.33 -8.83 18.58
CA SER A 127 14.22 -10.29 18.72
C SER A 127 13.22 -10.93 17.75
N PHE A 128 12.55 -10.12 16.95
CA PHE A 128 11.58 -10.61 15.97
C PHE A 128 12.29 -11.33 14.82
N VAL A 129 11.86 -12.54 14.55
CA VAL A 129 12.31 -13.34 13.40
C VAL A 129 11.14 -13.45 12.42
N CYS A 130 11.34 -12.95 11.19
CA CYS A 130 10.31 -13.03 10.16
C CYS A 130 10.07 -14.48 9.76
N PRO A 131 8.81 -14.97 9.79
CA PRO A 131 8.46 -16.26 9.23
C PRO A 131 8.69 -16.28 7.71
N GLU A 132 9.28 -17.36 7.17
CA GLU A 132 9.55 -17.52 5.72
C GLU A 132 8.31 -17.27 4.85
N ASP A 133 7.15 -17.65 5.34
CA ASP A 133 5.89 -17.49 4.62
C ASP A 133 5.42 -16.02 4.50
N LEU A 134 5.98 -15.10 5.28
CA LEU A 134 5.64 -13.67 5.26
C LEU A 134 6.78 -12.76 4.76
N GLU A 135 7.94 -13.32 4.43
CA GLU A 135 9.15 -12.58 4.08
C GLU A 135 8.93 -11.58 2.93
N LEU A 136 8.17 -11.96 1.90
CA LEU A 136 7.87 -11.09 0.74
C LEU A 136 6.87 -9.97 1.04
N MET A 137 6.11 -10.09 2.13
CA MET A 137 5.13 -9.09 2.53
C MET A 137 5.68 -8.13 3.57
N LEU A 138 6.63 -8.58 4.39
CA LEU A 138 7.17 -7.80 5.48
C LEU A 138 8.15 -6.75 4.95
N VAL A 139 7.79 -5.48 5.09
CA VAL A 139 8.61 -4.34 4.64
C VAL A 139 9.25 -3.59 5.80
N GLY A 140 8.82 -3.82 7.03
CA GLY A 140 9.42 -3.18 8.21
C GLY A 140 9.01 -3.80 9.52
N VAL A 141 9.91 -3.69 10.49
CA VAL A 141 9.66 -4.03 11.91
C VAL A 141 10.00 -2.81 12.74
N VAL A 142 9.02 -2.30 13.46
CA VAL A 142 9.12 -1.06 14.22
C VAL A 142 9.01 -1.34 15.70
N ASP A 143 9.95 -0.80 16.46
CA ASP A 143 9.91 -0.89 17.92
C ASP A 143 8.92 0.16 18.47
N LYS A 144 7.93 -0.30 19.24
CA LYS A 144 6.93 0.57 19.88
C LYS A 144 7.53 1.54 20.90
N THR A 145 8.76 1.29 21.35
CA THR A 145 9.47 2.17 22.29
C THR A 145 10.25 3.28 21.57
N SER A 146 10.29 3.26 20.24
CA SER A 146 10.96 4.29 19.43
C SER A 146 10.32 5.67 19.60
N THR A 147 11.12 6.73 19.35
CA THR A 147 10.57 8.10 19.31
C THR A 147 9.57 8.26 18.18
N TYR A 148 8.70 9.27 18.29
CA TYR A 148 7.69 9.58 17.27
C TYR A 148 8.32 9.77 15.89
N GLU A 149 9.41 10.53 15.79
CA GLU A 149 10.09 10.80 14.53
C GLU A 149 10.69 9.55 13.90
N THR A 150 11.28 8.68 14.72
CA THR A 150 11.83 7.39 14.25
C THR A 150 10.72 6.48 13.75
N LEU A 151 9.63 6.38 14.50
CA LEU A 151 8.45 5.59 14.14
C LEU A 151 7.85 6.07 12.81
N GLN A 152 7.69 7.40 12.67
CA GLN A 152 7.18 8.01 11.45
C GLN A 152 8.08 7.71 10.25
N SER A 153 9.38 7.95 10.37
CA SER A 153 10.34 7.73 9.28
C SER A 153 10.36 6.28 8.80
N VAL A 154 10.36 5.31 9.72
CA VAL A 154 10.38 3.88 9.36
C VAL A 154 9.07 3.46 8.68
N ILE A 155 7.93 3.96 9.16
CA ILE A 155 6.63 3.65 8.54
C ILE A 155 6.53 4.30 7.15
N GLU A 156 6.93 5.57 7.02
CA GLU A 156 6.95 6.27 5.72
C GLU A 156 7.84 5.55 4.71
N GLU A 157 9.08 5.20 5.09
CA GLU A 157 10.02 4.48 4.22
C GLU A 157 9.45 3.12 3.79
N ALA A 158 8.97 2.31 4.74
CA ALA A 158 8.39 1.01 4.46
C ALA A 158 7.15 1.09 3.54
N LEU A 159 6.30 2.10 3.72
CA LEU A 159 5.12 2.28 2.88
C LEU A 159 5.45 2.89 1.52
N LEU A 160 6.47 3.73 1.42
CA LEU A 160 6.97 4.27 0.15
C LEU A 160 7.61 3.17 -0.71
N GLU A 161 8.39 2.26 -0.11
CA GLU A 161 8.92 1.08 -0.79
C GLU A 161 7.78 0.19 -1.31
N ALA A 162 6.71 0.01 -0.53
CA ALA A 162 5.53 -0.71 -0.95
C ALA A 162 4.85 -0.09 -2.18
N HIS A 163 4.86 1.23 -2.32
CA HIS A 163 4.39 1.93 -3.51
C HIS A 163 5.34 1.77 -4.70
N ALA A 164 6.66 1.74 -4.45
CA ALA A 164 7.66 1.59 -5.50
C ALA A 164 7.63 0.20 -6.15
N GLU A 165 7.23 -0.83 -5.42
CA GLU A 165 7.10 -2.20 -5.92
C GLU A 165 5.77 -2.49 -6.64
N GLY A 166 4.82 -1.55 -6.63
CA GLY A 166 3.61 -1.64 -7.44
C GLY A 166 3.98 -1.74 -8.94
N PRO A 167 3.34 -2.66 -9.72
CA PRO A 167 3.66 -2.82 -11.12
C PRO A 167 3.37 -1.51 -11.86
N GLY A 168 4.42 -0.75 -12.17
CA GLY A 168 4.35 0.48 -12.96
C GLY A 168 4.40 1.78 -12.17
N SER A 169 5.15 1.85 -11.05
CA SER A 169 5.36 3.13 -10.39
C SER A 169 5.95 4.16 -11.36
N LEU A 170 5.38 5.35 -11.37
CA LEU A 170 5.81 6.47 -12.24
C LEU A 170 7.33 6.77 -12.10
N GLN A 171 7.91 6.52 -10.93
CA GLN A 171 9.33 6.75 -10.63
C GLN A 171 10.27 5.80 -11.40
N GLU A 172 9.89 4.54 -11.64
CA GLU A 172 10.70 3.64 -12.47
C GLU A 172 10.76 4.12 -13.92
N VAL A 173 9.66 4.68 -14.42
CA VAL A 173 9.56 5.21 -15.79
C VAL A 173 10.26 6.57 -15.92
N GLU A 174 10.29 7.38 -14.88
CA GLU A 174 11.06 8.64 -14.85
C GLU A 174 12.56 8.41 -15.03
N GLY A 175 13.08 7.28 -14.56
CA GLY A 175 14.45 6.86 -14.79
C GLY A 175 14.76 6.50 -16.25
N LEU A 176 13.79 6.24 -17.11
CA LEU A 176 13.99 5.94 -18.52
C LEU A 176 14.39 7.20 -19.30
N THR A 177 15.27 7.03 -20.30
CA THR A 177 15.57 8.12 -21.25
C THR A 177 14.29 8.51 -22.02
N PRO A 178 14.19 9.73 -22.58
CA PRO A 178 13.02 10.13 -23.37
C PRO A 178 12.68 9.12 -24.45
N ARG A 179 13.69 8.56 -25.13
CA ARG A 179 13.49 7.55 -26.17
C ARG A 179 13.00 6.19 -25.62
N GLN A 180 13.53 5.79 -24.48
CA GLN A 180 13.06 4.55 -23.81
C GLN A 180 11.63 4.70 -23.33
N ARG A 181 11.25 5.86 -22.84
CA ARG A 181 9.89 6.17 -22.38
C ARG A 181 8.88 6.13 -23.53
N GLU A 182 9.24 6.71 -24.69
CA GLU A 182 8.43 6.62 -25.90
C GLU A 182 8.19 5.16 -26.32
N ILE A 183 9.26 4.36 -26.40
CA ILE A 183 9.18 2.94 -26.78
C ILE A 183 8.36 2.15 -25.72
N PHE A 184 8.52 2.44 -24.43
CA PHE A 184 7.76 1.83 -23.34
C PHE A 184 6.26 2.11 -23.51
N GLY A 185 5.86 3.34 -23.81
CA GLY A 185 4.47 3.69 -24.09
C GLY A 185 3.89 2.93 -25.30
N LEU A 186 4.68 2.74 -26.36
CA LEU A 186 4.24 1.98 -27.54
C LEU A 186 4.11 0.47 -27.26
N ILE A 187 4.97 -0.09 -26.41
CA ILE A 187 4.84 -1.46 -25.91
C ILE A 187 3.53 -1.62 -25.14
N GLY A 188 3.18 -0.66 -24.28
CA GLY A 188 1.95 -0.67 -23.51
C GLY A 188 0.69 -0.64 -24.37
N ARG A 189 0.75 -0.01 -25.54
CA ARG A 189 -0.32 -0.04 -26.56
C ARG A 189 -0.41 -1.37 -27.31
N GLY A 190 0.38 -2.37 -26.94
CA GLY A 190 0.40 -3.69 -27.58
C GLY A 190 1.09 -3.71 -28.95
N MET A 191 1.89 -2.69 -29.28
CA MET A 191 2.55 -2.64 -30.60
C MET A 191 3.70 -3.64 -30.68
N ALA A 192 3.74 -4.37 -31.80
CA ALA A 192 4.85 -5.27 -32.14
C ALA A 192 6.11 -4.48 -32.52
N ASN A 193 7.31 -5.09 -32.37
CA ASN A 193 8.59 -4.46 -32.63
C ASN A 193 8.66 -3.81 -34.05
N LYS A 194 8.08 -4.44 -35.07
CA LYS A 194 8.01 -3.92 -36.44
C LYS A 194 7.20 -2.64 -36.51
N ALA A 195 6.07 -2.56 -35.85
CA ALA A 195 5.21 -1.38 -35.78
C ALA A 195 5.89 -0.24 -35.02
N ILE A 196 6.55 -0.56 -33.88
CA ILE A 196 7.35 0.40 -33.11
C ILE A 196 8.50 0.96 -33.97
N ALA A 197 9.23 0.10 -34.66
CA ALA A 197 10.32 0.49 -35.52
C ALA A 197 9.86 1.49 -36.62
N HIS A 198 8.73 1.19 -37.25
CA HIS A 198 8.13 2.06 -38.26
C HIS A 198 7.67 3.42 -37.67
N SER A 199 6.97 3.42 -36.55
CA SER A 199 6.46 4.65 -35.92
C SER A 199 7.56 5.55 -35.33
N THR A 200 8.70 4.95 -34.96
CA THR A 200 9.82 5.67 -34.32
C THR A 200 10.99 5.97 -35.27
N GLY A 201 10.94 5.52 -36.53
CA GLY A 201 12.03 5.65 -37.47
C GLY A 201 13.29 4.85 -37.14
N LEU A 202 13.16 3.80 -36.31
CA LEU A 202 14.28 2.95 -35.90
C LEU A 202 14.31 1.62 -36.67
N SER A 203 15.45 0.93 -36.60
CA SER A 203 15.51 -0.48 -37.01
C SER A 203 14.86 -1.39 -35.97
N ILE A 204 14.36 -2.56 -36.38
CA ILE A 204 13.81 -3.57 -35.46
C ILE A 204 14.86 -3.96 -34.42
N ALA A 205 16.12 -4.15 -34.80
CA ALA A 205 17.22 -4.49 -33.91
C ALA A 205 17.45 -3.39 -32.84
N THR A 206 17.32 -2.11 -33.25
CA THR A 206 17.43 -0.98 -32.30
C THR A 206 16.28 -0.98 -31.28
N VAL A 207 15.05 -1.27 -31.75
CA VAL A 207 13.88 -1.42 -30.82
C VAL A 207 14.11 -2.56 -29.83
N GLU A 208 14.62 -3.70 -30.27
CA GLU A 208 14.94 -4.82 -29.39
C GLU A 208 16.02 -4.47 -28.37
N THR A 209 17.04 -3.72 -28.77
CA THR A 209 18.08 -3.21 -27.86
C THR A 209 17.47 -2.30 -26.79
N HIS A 210 16.58 -1.38 -27.18
CA HIS A 210 15.87 -0.53 -26.23
C HIS A 210 14.98 -1.35 -25.28
N ARG A 211 14.23 -2.33 -25.78
CA ARG A 211 13.39 -3.22 -24.96
C ARG A 211 14.22 -3.96 -23.90
N LYS A 212 15.38 -4.52 -24.30
CA LYS A 212 16.32 -5.17 -23.37
C LYS A 212 16.87 -4.19 -22.31
N ALA A 213 17.21 -2.96 -22.73
CA ALA A 213 17.71 -1.94 -21.83
C ALA A 213 16.62 -1.49 -20.81
N ILE A 214 15.38 -1.30 -21.28
CA ILE A 214 14.23 -0.97 -20.44
C ILE A 214 13.95 -2.11 -19.45
N ALA A 215 13.87 -3.37 -19.92
CA ALA A 215 13.63 -4.53 -19.08
C ALA A 215 14.69 -4.70 -18.00
N ARG A 216 15.99 -4.46 -18.33
CA ARG A 216 17.09 -4.48 -17.37
C ARG A 216 16.95 -3.37 -16.33
N ARG A 217 16.59 -2.14 -16.75
CA ARG A 217 16.45 -1.00 -15.86
C ARG A 217 15.25 -1.16 -14.91
N LEU A 218 14.16 -1.73 -15.41
CA LEU A 218 12.96 -2.03 -14.65
C LEU A 218 13.03 -3.40 -13.93
N GLN A 219 14.16 -4.08 -13.99
CA GLN A 219 14.41 -5.40 -13.38
C GLN A 219 13.30 -6.43 -13.67
N CYS A 220 12.80 -6.47 -14.92
CA CYS A 220 11.68 -7.33 -15.29
C CYS A 220 11.98 -8.18 -16.53
N SER A 221 11.23 -9.29 -16.72
CA SER A 221 11.26 -10.12 -17.92
C SER A 221 10.55 -9.46 -19.09
N GLY A 222 10.72 -9.98 -20.32
CA GLY A 222 10.05 -9.45 -21.50
C GLY A 222 8.51 -9.47 -21.44
N ALA A 223 7.93 -10.52 -20.86
CA ALA A 223 6.49 -10.63 -20.64
C ALA A 223 6.01 -9.63 -19.58
N GLU A 224 6.75 -9.49 -18.50
CA GLU A 224 6.47 -8.54 -17.44
C GLU A 224 6.60 -7.10 -17.91
N LEU A 225 7.56 -6.81 -18.82
CA LEU A 225 7.72 -5.51 -19.45
C LEU A 225 6.43 -5.08 -20.18
N VAL A 226 5.82 -6.00 -20.93
CA VAL A 226 4.55 -5.72 -21.64
C VAL A 226 3.43 -5.43 -20.65
N ARG A 227 3.32 -6.20 -19.60
CA ARG A 227 2.32 -6.00 -18.54
C ARG A 227 2.48 -4.64 -17.85
N ARG A 228 3.70 -4.30 -17.42
CA ARG A 228 4.01 -3.00 -16.77
C ARG A 228 3.75 -1.83 -17.70
N ALA A 229 4.12 -1.95 -18.97
CA ALA A 229 3.87 -0.91 -19.95
C ALA A 229 2.36 -0.67 -20.19
N ALA A 230 1.56 -1.74 -20.24
CA ALA A 230 0.11 -1.64 -20.38
C ALA A 230 -0.55 -0.97 -19.16
N LEU A 231 -0.11 -1.33 -17.94
CA LEU A 231 -0.58 -0.71 -16.70
C LEU A 231 -0.21 0.78 -16.64
N HIS A 232 1.01 1.14 -17.05
CA HIS A 232 1.47 2.52 -17.08
C HIS A 232 0.62 3.40 -18.03
N LEU A 233 0.20 2.88 -19.19
CA LEU A 233 -0.71 3.61 -20.08
C LEU A 233 -2.09 3.83 -19.48
N GLY A 234 -2.60 2.88 -18.72
CA GLY A 234 -3.86 3.05 -17.98
C GLY A 234 -3.78 4.10 -16.86
N GLN A 235 -2.57 4.58 -16.51
CA GLN A 235 -2.30 5.59 -15.49
C GLN A 235 -1.95 6.98 -16.09
N MET A 236 -1.81 7.10 -17.39
CA MET A 236 -1.63 8.41 -18.05
C MET A 236 -2.98 9.10 -18.24
N PRO A 237 -3.10 10.42 -17.89
CA PRO A 237 -4.33 11.19 -18.05
C PRO A 237 -4.74 11.36 -19.52
#